data_a097c79a1db7a15646a4c602154997aa
#
_entry.id   a097c79a1db7a15646a4c602154997aa
#
_cell.length_a   1.000
_cell.length_b   1.000
_cell.length_c   1.000
_cell.angle_alpha   90.00
_cell.angle_beta   90.00
_cell.angle_gamma   90.00
#
_symmetry.space_group_name_H-M   'P 1'
#
loop_
_entity.id
_entity.type
_entity.pdbx_description
1 polymer ?
#
loop_
_entity_poly.entity_id
_entity_poly.type
_entity_poly.pdbx_seq_one_letter_code
_entity_poly.pdbx_strand_id
1 'polypeptide(L)'
;VRMSACKVSPETIFNGPCGVSFQSILKPLLGLLLLPILAFTNHDALADHGTETWSSAAPSLIVIEPTWPGYNRPGFGAPPGTAPAGTGIFIGTGKSSRYIVTAAHVITRATEIEIVTEDGMRHSATVIAVDNQRDIAILETGLKRRPITLRLTDPAIGEHGCAIGTSFGL
;
A
#
# COMPACT_ATOMS: atom_id res chain seq x y z
N VAL A 1 -7.87 -2.52 -7.92
CA VAL A 1 -6.89 -1.41 -7.79
C VAL A 1 -5.51 -2.02 -7.86
N ARG A 2 -4.83 -1.90 -9.02
CA ARG A 2 -3.43 -2.32 -9.16
C ARG A 2 -2.56 -1.19 -8.63
N MET A 3 -1.96 -1.37 -7.48
CA MET A 3 -0.81 -0.58 -7.10
C MET A 3 0.36 -0.96 -8.00
N SER A 4 0.77 -0.04 -8.89
CA SER A 4 2.04 -0.17 -9.61
C SER A 4 3.17 -0.07 -8.60
N ALA A 5 3.80 -1.18 -8.31
CA ALA A 5 5.11 -1.17 -7.71
C ALA A 5 6.05 -0.41 -8.65
N CYS A 6 6.79 0.53 -8.12
CA CYS A 6 7.83 1.24 -8.84
C CYS A 6 8.86 0.21 -9.33
N LYS A 7 8.73 -0.22 -10.59
CA LYS A 7 9.69 -1.08 -11.26
C LYS A 7 10.77 -0.18 -11.83
N VAL A 8 11.80 0.04 -11.07
CA VAL A 8 13.05 0.58 -11.60
C VAL A 8 13.74 -0.56 -12.36
N SER A 9 13.66 -0.53 -13.68
CA SER A 9 14.46 -1.39 -14.54
C SER A 9 15.86 -0.79 -14.69
N PRO A 10 16.92 -1.53 -14.36
CA PRO A 10 18.25 -1.17 -14.74
C PRO A 10 18.59 -1.85 -16.06
N GLU A 11 18.12 -1.31 -17.17
CA GLU A 11 18.70 -1.63 -18.47
C GLU A 11 18.43 -0.48 -19.42
N THR A 12 19.46 0.26 -19.68
CA THR A 12 19.84 0.79 -20.99
C THR A 12 20.88 1.87 -20.74
N ILE A 13 22.13 1.59 -21.04
CA ILE A 13 23.09 2.54 -21.61
C ILE A 13 24.35 1.76 -22.00
N PHE A 14 24.73 1.99 -23.27
CA PHE A 14 25.98 1.65 -23.94
C PHE A 14 26.06 0.36 -24.77
N ASN A 15 25.57 0.50 -25.99
CA ASN A 15 26.21 -0.13 -27.16
C ASN A 15 26.81 0.98 -28.05
N GLY A 16 28.11 1.03 -28.08
CA GLY A 16 28.88 1.77 -29.08
C GLY A 16 30.08 0.94 -29.47
N PRO A 17 30.38 0.78 -30.80
CA PRO A 17 31.39 -0.15 -31.27
C PRO A 17 32.75 0.54 -31.34
N CYS A 18 33.77 -0.03 -30.71
CA CYS A 18 35.12 0.20 -31.14
C CYS A 18 35.98 -1.02 -30.83
N GLY A 19 36.25 -1.77 -31.88
CA GLY A 19 37.18 -2.89 -31.85
C GLY A 19 38.61 -2.42 -31.73
N VAL A 20 39.37 -3.07 -30.84
CA VAL A 20 40.83 -3.24 -31.00
C VAL A 20 41.18 -4.63 -30.49
N SER A 21 41.56 -5.45 -31.43
CA SER A 21 42.22 -6.74 -31.23
C SER A 21 43.68 -6.50 -30.76
N PHE A 22 44.05 -7.12 -29.65
CA PHE A 22 45.46 -7.36 -29.36
C PHE A 22 45.61 -8.75 -28.78
N GLN A 23 46.02 -9.66 -29.67
CA GLN A 23 46.57 -10.96 -29.29
C GLN A 23 48.04 -10.78 -28.93
N SER A 24 48.45 -11.54 -27.93
CA SER A 24 49.73 -12.23 -27.83
C SER A 24 50.56 -11.96 -26.58
N ILE A 25 50.85 -13.06 -25.93
CA ILE A 25 52.11 -13.47 -25.27
C ILE A 25 52.23 -13.14 -23.79
N LEU A 26 52.11 -14.08 -22.89
CA LEU A 26 53.15 -14.83 -22.19
C LEU A 26 52.55 -15.59 -20.97
N LYS A 27 52.76 -16.88 -20.94
CA LYS A 27 52.61 -17.77 -19.75
C LYS A 27 53.98 -17.78 -19.01
N PRO A 28 54.12 -18.37 -17.81
CA PRO A 28 53.28 -18.54 -16.64
C PRO A 28 54.02 -18.08 -15.35
N LEU A 29 53.32 -17.80 -14.25
CA LEU A 29 53.87 -18.05 -12.92
C LEU A 29 52.73 -18.34 -11.93
N LEU A 30 52.85 -19.52 -11.41
CA LEU A 30 52.15 -20.13 -10.32
C LEU A 30 52.18 -19.20 -9.08
N GLY A 31 51.02 -18.68 -8.67
CA GLY A 31 50.86 -17.92 -7.46
C GLY A 31 49.46 -18.17 -6.94
N LEU A 32 49.33 -19.15 -6.04
CA LEU A 32 48.15 -19.49 -5.28
C LEU A 32 47.78 -18.27 -4.40
N LEU A 33 46.96 -17.37 -4.91
CA LEU A 33 46.37 -16.31 -4.14
C LEU A 33 44.90 -16.70 -3.90
N LEU A 34 44.63 -17.25 -2.71
CA LEU A 34 43.29 -17.40 -2.15
C LEU A 34 42.65 -16.00 -2.04
N LEU A 35 41.95 -15.57 -3.07
CA LEU A 35 40.99 -14.48 -2.97
C LEU A 35 39.75 -15.03 -2.27
N PRO A 36 39.35 -14.47 -1.12
CA PRO A 36 38.03 -14.77 -0.59
C PRO A 36 37.03 -14.26 -1.61
N ILE A 37 36.26 -15.17 -2.19
CA ILE A 37 35.04 -14.84 -2.89
C ILE A 37 34.13 -14.24 -1.83
N LEU A 38 34.12 -12.90 -1.74
CA LEU A 38 33.04 -12.17 -1.11
C LEU A 38 31.80 -12.55 -1.90
N ALA A 39 31.08 -13.54 -1.40
CA ALA A 39 29.72 -13.78 -1.78
C ALA A 39 28.96 -12.49 -1.45
N PHE A 40 28.75 -11.66 -2.45
CA PHE A 40 27.71 -10.63 -2.39
C PHE A 40 26.40 -11.38 -2.26
N THR A 41 26.01 -11.65 -1.02
CA THR A 41 24.65 -12.06 -0.72
C THR A 41 23.79 -10.87 -1.13
N ASN A 42 23.12 -11.02 -2.24
CA ASN A 42 22.11 -10.07 -2.68
C ASN A 42 21.14 -9.87 -1.52
N HIS A 43 21.14 -8.65 -0.99
CA HIS A 43 20.19 -8.25 0.04
C HIS A 43 18.86 -7.91 -0.64
N ASP A 44 18.25 -8.86 -1.30
CA ASP A 44 16.89 -8.75 -1.85
C ASP A 44 15.81 -8.78 -0.74
N ALA A 45 16.26 -8.87 0.52
CA ALA A 45 15.36 -9.04 1.66
C ALA A 45 14.46 -7.83 1.97
N LEU A 46 14.78 -6.62 1.46
CA LEU A 46 14.00 -5.42 1.80
C LEU A 46 12.76 -5.21 0.93
N ALA A 47 12.70 -5.80 -0.27
CA ALA A 47 11.55 -5.67 -1.17
C ALA A 47 10.41 -6.65 -0.81
N ASP A 48 10.70 -7.74 -0.14
CA ASP A 48 9.75 -8.82 0.15
C ASP A 48 8.78 -8.48 1.29
N HIS A 49 9.26 -7.77 2.32
CA HIS A 49 8.42 -7.37 3.46
C HIS A 49 7.24 -6.46 3.08
N GLY A 50 7.41 -5.59 2.09
CA GLY A 50 6.34 -4.71 1.60
C GLY A 50 5.22 -5.51 0.92
N THR A 51 5.58 -6.50 0.11
CA THR A 51 4.63 -7.35 -0.60
C THR A 51 3.86 -8.26 0.35
N GLU A 52 4.54 -8.85 1.33
CA GLU A 52 3.91 -9.68 2.35
C GLU A 52 2.97 -8.87 3.24
N THR A 53 3.40 -7.71 3.71
CA THR A 53 2.58 -6.79 4.50
C THR A 53 1.34 -6.35 3.72
N TRP A 54 1.51 -5.99 2.44
CA TRP A 54 0.40 -5.64 1.57
C TRP A 54 -0.58 -6.80 1.38
N SER A 55 -0.11 -7.98 1.02
CA SER A 55 -0.97 -9.16 0.79
C SER A 55 -1.75 -9.57 2.04
N SER A 56 -1.17 -9.35 3.21
CA SER A 56 -1.83 -9.59 4.50
C SER A 56 -2.90 -8.54 4.81
N ALA A 57 -2.66 -7.26 4.53
CA ALA A 57 -3.54 -6.15 4.88
C ALA A 57 -4.63 -5.88 3.83
N ALA A 58 -4.32 -6.06 2.54
CA ALA A 58 -5.21 -5.73 1.43
C ALA A 58 -6.63 -6.27 1.56
N PRO A 59 -6.88 -7.51 2.01
CA PRO A 59 -8.24 -8.01 2.19
C PRO A 59 -9.07 -7.24 3.22
N SER A 60 -8.42 -6.47 4.10
CA SER A 60 -9.06 -5.67 5.15
C SER A 60 -9.20 -4.20 4.76
N LEU A 61 -8.64 -3.79 3.63
CA LEU A 61 -8.68 -2.39 3.16
C LEU A 61 -9.91 -2.15 2.28
N ILE A 62 -10.40 -0.91 2.33
CA ILE A 62 -11.51 -0.45 1.52
C ILE A 62 -11.34 1.03 1.20
N VAL A 63 -11.85 1.46 0.06
CA VAL A 63 -11.94 2.88 -0.30
C VAL A 63 -13.22 3.44 0.31
N ILE A 64 -13.14 4.63 0.91
CA ILE A 64 -14.28 5.38 1.40
C ILE A 64 -14.48 6.59 0.50
N GLU A 65 -15.67 6.71 -0.06
CA GLU A 65 -16.06 7.84 -0.89
C GLU A 65 -17.21 8.59 -0.22
N PRO A 66 -16.90 9.73 0.45
CA PRO A 66 -17.91 10.58 1.03
C PRO A 66 -18.52 11.52 -0.01
N THR A 67 -19.81 11.80 0.08
CA THR A 67 -20.49 12.86 -0.66
C THR A 67 -20.59 14.10 0.19
N TRP A 68 -19.97 15.22 -0.24
CA TRP A 68 -20.05 16.50 0.45
C TRP A 68 -20.96 17.47 -0.31
N PRO A 69 -21.89 18.14 0.37
CA PRO A 69 -22.74 19.13 -0.27
C PRO A 69 -21.90 20.25 -0.91
N GLY A 70 -22.18 20.56 -2.19
CA GLY A 70 -21.50 21.63 -2.93
C GLY A 70 -20.06 21.34 -3.34
N TYR A 71 -19.57 20.11 -3.19
CA TYR A 71 -18.25 19.75 -3.68
C TYR A 71 -18.27 19.54 -5.19
N ASN A 72 -17.48 20.33 -5.93
CA ASN A 72 -17.48 20.36 -7.41
C ASN A 72 -16.37 19.53 -8.06
N ARG A 73 -15.49 18.92 -7.27
CA ARG A 73 -14.41 18.06 -7.77
C ARG A 73 -14.71 16.61 -7.38
N PRO A 74 -15.32 15.83 -8.26
CA PRO A 74 -15.46 14.39 -8.03
C PRO A 74 -14.08 13.75 -8.00
N GLY A 75 -13.92 12.70 -7.19
CA GLY A 75 -12.80 11.77 -7.26
C GLY A 75 -12.75 11.09 -8.64
N PHE A 76 -11.65 10.42 -8.98
CA PHE A 76 -11.52 9.70 -10.24
C PHE A 76 -12.61 8.63 -10.37
N GLY A 77 -13.49 8.78 -11.36
CA GLY A 77 -14.59 7.85 -11.63
C GLY A 77 -15.75 7.91 -10.62
N ALA A 78 -15.69 8.78 -9.62
CA ALA A 78 -16.76 8.96 -8.66
C ALA A 78 -17.90 9.84 -9.18
N PRO A 79 -19.15 9.68 -8.69
CA PRO A 79 -20.25 10.56 -9.02
C PRO A 79 -19.98 12.02 -8.66
N PRO A 80 -20.66 12.97 -9.34
CA PRO A 80 -20.60 14.37 -8.96
C PRO A 80 -20.97 14.58 -7.49
N GLY A 81 -20.22 15.44 -6.79
CA GLY A 81 -20.43 15.72 -5.35
C GLY A 81 -19.63 14.79 -4.43
N THR A 82 -18.99 13.73 -4.95
CA THR A 82 -18.11 12.88 -4.16
C THR A 82 -16.82 13.62 -3.81
N ALA A 83 -16.53 13.69 -2.52
CA ALA A 83 -15.29 14.29 -2.01
C ALA A 83 -14.08 13.38 -2.24
N PRO A 84 -12.86 13.86 -1.97
CA PRO A 84 -11.66 13.02 -2.06
C PRO A 84 -11.82 11.74 -1.25
N ALA A 85 -11.52 10.61 -1.88
CA ALA A 85 -11.63 9.32 -1.24
C ALA A 85 -10.63 9.16 -0.10
N GLY A 86 -11.06 8.43 0.93
CA GLY A 86 -10.22 8.01 2.06
C GLY A 86 -10.02 6.50 2.10
N THR A 87 -9.18 6.07 3.01
CA THR A 87 -8.98 4.64 3.29
C THR A 87 -9.76 4.24 4.53
N GLY A 88 -10.45 3.11 4.45
CA GLY A 88 -11.05 2.41 5.59
C GLY A 88 -10.37 1.06 5.80
N ILE A 89 -10.41 0.61 7.04
CA ILE A 89 -9.85 -0.68 7.44
C ILE A 89 -10.91 -1.46 8.21
N PHE A 90 -11.23 -2.68 7.77
CA PHE A 90 -12.12 -3.55 8.53
C PHE A 90 -11.46 -3.98 9.83
N ILE A 91 -12.16 -3.76 10.95
CA ILE A 91 -11.71 -4.10 12.30
C ILE A 91 -12.70 -5.07 12.97
N GLY A 92 -12.21 -5.91 13.88
CA GLY A 92 -13.06 -6.84 14.64
C GLY A 92 -12.27 -8.04 15.14
N THR A 93 -12.95 -8.92 15.88
CA THR A 93 -12.34 -10.09 16.55
C THR A 93 -12.65 -11.43 15.88
N GLY A 94 -13.48 -11.44 14.84
CA GLY A 94 -13.91 -12.68 14.16
C GLY A 94 -13.23 -12.94 12.84
N LYS A 95 -13.71 -13.95 12.11
CA LYS A 95 -13.26 -14.27 10.73
C LYS A 95 -13.74 -13.22 9.72
N SER A 96 -14.81 -12.51 10.02
CA SER A 96 -15.33 -11.42 9.20
C SER A 96 -15.94 -10.34 10.09
N SER A 97 -15.88 -9.10 9.63
CA SER A 97 -16.47 -7.94 10.31
C SER A 97 -17.18 -7.03 9.30
N ARG A 98 -18.09 -6.23 9.79
CA ARG A 98 -18.78 -5.16 9.08
C ARG A 98 -18.42 -3.77 9.58
N TYR A 99 -17.51 -3.70 10.53
CA TYR A 99 -17.05 -2.44 11.13
C TYR A 99 -15.76 -1.99 10.47
N ILE A 100 -15.70 -0.70 10.15
CA ILE A 100 -14.60 -0.07 9.45
C ILE A 100 -14.11 1.09 10.29
N VAL A 101 -12.82 1.21 10.50
CA VAL A 101 -12.17 2.40 11.04
C VAL A 101 -11.63 3.26 9.90
N THR A 102 -11.81 4.57 10.02
CA THR A 102 -11.27 5.58 9.09
C THR A 102 -10.92 6.85 9.85
N ALA A 103 -10.32 7.83 9.19
CA ALA A 103 -10.09 9.15 9.77
C ALA A 103 -11.40 9.96 9.83
N ALA A 104 -11.64 10.66 10.93
CA ALA A 104 -12.86 11.44 11.12
C ALA A 104 -13.00 12.57 10.09
N HIS A 105 -11.89 13.20 9.69
CA HIS A 105 -11.92 14.27 8.70
C HIS A 105 -12.42 13.82 7.32
N VAL A 106 -12.29 12.53 6.97
CA VAL A 106 -12.79 11.96 5.70
C VAL A 106 -14.32 12.07 5.64
N ILE A 107 -15.01 11.92 6.78
CA ILE A 107 -16.46 11.81 6.82
C ILE A 107 -17.16 13.02 7.45
N THR A 108 -16.42 13.98 8.01
CA THR A 108 -16.99 15.08 8.84
C THR A 108 -18.04 15.92 8.11
N ARG A 109 -17.95 16.06 6.79
CA ARG A 109 -18.91 16.84 5.97
C ARG A 109 -19.79 15.96 5.09
N ALA A 110 -19.70 14.66 5.26
CA ALA A 110 -20.42 13.73 4.40
C ALA A 110 -21.91 13.72 4.72
N THR A 111 -22.73 13.86 3.69
CA THR A 111 -24.17 13.56 3.74
C THR A 111 -24.45 12.09 3.47
N GLU A 112 -23.59 11.47 2.66
CA GLU A 112 -23.63 10.05 2.34
C GLU A 112 -22.20 9.51 2.37
N ILE A 113 -22.07 8.27 2.80
CA ILE A 113 -20.78 7.57 2.85
C ILE A 113 -20.96 6.25 2.11
N GLU A 114 -20.18 6.07 1.07
CA GLU A 114 -20.08 4.83 0.34
C GLU A 114 -18.70 4.22 0.53
N ILE A 115 -18.65 2.91 0.57
CA ILE A 115 -17.42 2.13 0.48
C ILE A 115 -17.35 1.50 -0.90
N VAL A 116 -16.16 1.52 -1.50
CA VAL A 116 -15.93 1.00 -2.85
C VAL A 116 -14.99 -0.18 -2.78
N THR A 117 -15.44 -1.30 -3.30
CA THR A 117 -14.65 -2.54 -3.38
C THR A 117 -13.73 -2.55 -4.62
N GLU A 118 -12.77 -3.47 -4.66
CA GLU A 118 -11.81 -3.58 -5.77
C GLU A 118 -12.46 -3.78 -7.14
N ASP A 119 -13.64 -4.39 -7.18
CA ASP A 119 -14.45 -4.59 -8.38
C ASP A 119 -15.30 -3.36 -8.74
N GLY A 120 -15.16 -2.27 -7.98
CA GLY A 120 -15.89 -1.01 -8.19
C GLY A 120 -17.31 -1.00 -7.65
N MET A 121 -17.75 -2.04 -6.95
CA MET A 121 -19.09 -2.05 -6.33
C MET A 121 -19.15 -1.10 -5.14
N ARG A 122 -20.28 -0.40 -5.01
CA ARG A 122 -20.55 0.59 -3.97
C ARG A 122 -21.51 0.02 -2.93
N HIS A 123 -21.19 0.24 -1.68
CA HIS A 123 -22.02 -0.16 -0.55
C HIS A 123 -22.16 1.01 0.42
N SER A 124 -23.36 1.27 0.89
CA SER A 124 -23.59 2.30 1.89
C SER A 124 -22.93 1.95 3.21
N ALA A 125 -22.44 2.98 3.90
CA ALA A 125 -21.93 2.87 5.26
C ALA A 125 -22.56 3.94 6.16
N THR A 126 -22.76 3.60 7.44
CA THR A 126 -23.31 4.49 8.46
C THR A 126 -22.27 4.76 9.54
N VAL A 127 -22.26 5.98 10.05
CA VAL A 127 -21.37 6.36 11.16
C VAL A 127 -21.91 5.82 12.46
N ILE A 128 -21.08 5.07 13.21
CA ILE A 128 -21.42 4.56 14.54
C ILE A 128 -20.82 5.43 15.64
N ALA A 129 -19.55 5.82 15.45
CA ALA A 129 -18.82 6.62 16.43
C ALA A 129 -17.81 7.53 15.74
N VAL A 130 -17.55 8.69 16.36
CA VAL A 130 -16.55 9.66 15.92
C VAL A 130 -15.80 10.19 17.13
N ASP A 131 -14.48 10.20 17.04
CA ASP A 131 -13.59 10.90 17.96
C ASP A 131 -12.81 11.96 17.16
N ASN A 132 -13.30 13.19 17.19
CA ASN A 132 -12.67 14.30 16.47
C ASN A 132 -11.32 14.72 17.07
N GLN A 133 -11.06 14.40 18.34
CA GLN A 133 -9.79 14.76 18.98
C GLN A 133 -8.66 13.86 18.49
N ARG A 134 -8.97 12.59 18.22
CA ARG A 134 -8.01 11.60 17.71
C ARG A 134 -8.10 11.40 16.20
N ASP A 135 -9.02 12.10 15.55
CA ASP A 135 -9.31 11.97 14.13
C ASP A 135 -9.67 10.52 13.72
N ILE A 136 -10.53 9.87 14.50
CA ILE A 136 -10.97 8.50 14.27
C ILE A 136 -12.48 8.45 14.12
N ALA A 137 -12.97 7.68 13.15
CA ALA A 137 -14.37 7.34 12.99
C ALA A 137 -14.57 5.85 12.78
N ILE A 138 -15.69 5.33 13.27
CA ILE A 138 -16.12 3.95 13.05
C ILE A 138 -17.40 3.95 12.22
N LEU A 139 -17.36 3.19 11.14
CA LEU A 139 -18.48 2.99 10.23
C LEU A 139 -18.99 1.55 10.32
N GLU A 140 -20.27 1.37 10.02
CA GLU A 140 -20.90 0.07 9.81
C GLU A 140 -21.42 -0.04 8.39
N THR A 141 -21.25 -1.21 7.77
CA THR A 141 -21.74 -1.52 6.43
C THR A 141 -22.40 -2.89 6.38
N GLY A 142 -23.22 -3.13 5.35
CA GLY A 142 -23.74 -4.46 5.06
C GLY A 142 -22.69 -5.45 4.52
N LEU A 143 -21.59 -4.95 4.00
CA LEU A 143 -20.47 -5.78 3.50
C LEU A 143 -19.71 -6.38 4.68
N LYS A 144 -19.35 -7.66 4.56
CA LYS A 144 -18.50 -8.36 5.52
C LYS A 144 -17.15 -8.71 4.88
N ARG A 145 -16.08 -8.30 5.53
CA ARG A 145 -14.71 -8.59 5.10
C ARG A 145 -13.87 -9.10 6.28
N ARG A 146 -12.74 -9.70 5.95
CA ARG A 146 -11.76 -10.10 6.96
C ARG A 146 -11.25 -8.86 7.69
N PRO A 147 -11.35 -8.80 9.03
CA PRO A 147 -10.77 -7.68 9.77
C PRO A 147 -9.25 -7.82 9.86
N ILE A 148 -8.56 -6.69 9.96
CA ILE A 148 -7.15 -6.68 10.30
C ILE A 148 -6.95 -7.08 11.75
N THR A 149 -5.83 -7.73 12.05
CA THR A 149 -5.46 -8.02 13.43
C THR A 149 -4.90 -6.76 14.08
N LEU A 150 -5.53 -6.30 15.15
CA LEU A 150 -5.07 -5.13 15.89
C LEU A 150 -4.01 -5.55 16.91
N ARG A 151 -2.92 -4.84 16.94
CA ARG A 151 -1.92 -4.90 18.00
C ARG A 151 -2.23 -3.82 19.03
N LEU A 152 -2.40 -4.20 20.29
CA LEU A 152 -2.74 -3.31 21.39
C LEU A 152 -1.53 -2.85 22.22
N THR A 153 -0.33 -3.29 21.84
CA THR A 153 0.93 -2.89 22.49
C THR A 153 1.64 -1.86 21.64
N ASP A 154 2.28 -0.89 22.29
CA ASP A 154 3.07 0.12 21.60
C ASP A 154 4.22 -0.51 20.81
N PRO A 155 4.56 0.04 19.64
CA PRO A 155 5.73 -0.40 18.89
C PRO A 155 7.01 -0.06 19.63
N ALA A 156 8.03 -0.90 19.51
CA ALA A 156 9.34 -0.60 20.05
C ALA A 156 10.06 0.47 19.22
N ILE A 157 10.95 1.23 19.85
CA ILE A 157 11.79 2.20 19.14
C ILE A 157 12.67 1.45 18.11
N GLY A 158 12.60 1.89 16.85
CA GLY A 158 13.32 1.23 15.74
C GLY A 158 12.60 0.02 15.12
N GLU A 159 11.40 -0.29 15.58
CA GLU A 159 10.57 -1.31 14.94
C GLU A 159 10.11 -0.86 13.54
N HIS A 160 10.13 -1.79 12.59
CA HIS A 160 9.63 -1.53 11.24
C HIS A 160 8.13 -1.30 11.23
N GLY A 161 7.69 -0.21 10.58
CA GLY A 161 6.30 0.11 10.34
C GLY A 161 6.04 0.38 8.86
N CYS A 162 4.87 -0.02 8.38
CA CYS A 162 4.41 0.28 7.03
C CYS A 162 3.13 1.12 7.10
N ALA A 163 3.07 2.21 6.35
CA ALA A 163 1.84 2.93 6.12
C ALA A 163 1.16 2.38 4.86
N ILE A 164 -0.10 1.99 5.00
CA ILE A 164 -0.89 1.43 3.91
C ILE A 164 -2.15 2.27 3.74
N GLY A 165 -2.45 2.65 2.51
CA GLY A 165 -3.63 3.41 2.20
C GLY A 165 -3.93 3.43 0.72
N THR A 166 -5.14 3.84 0.36
CA THR A 166 -5.57 4.11 -1.01
C THR A 166 -5.36 5.59 -1.29
N SER A 167 -4.24 5.93 -1.93
CA SER A 167 -3.99 7.31 -2.35
C SER A 167 -4.81 7.62 -3.59
N PHE A 168 -5.52 8.75 -3.57
CA PHE A 168 -6.27 9.29 -4.71
C PHE A 168 -7.48 8.47 -5.19
N GLY A 169 -7.98 7.51 -4.41
CA GLY A 169 -9.18 6.75 -4.77
C GLY A 169 -8.99 5.84 -5.99
N LEU A 170 -7.79 5.31 -6.18
CA LEU A 170 -7.45 4.38 -7.26
C LEU A 170 -7.56 2.94 -6.80
#